data_66d53705a4180d60c27c9788bae1cec7
#
_entry.id   66d53705a4180d60c27c9788bae1cec7
#
_cell.length_a   1.000
_cell.length_b   1.000
_cell.length_c   1.000
_cell.angle_alpha   90.00
_cell.angle_beta   90.00
_cell.angle_gamma   90.00
#
_symmetry.space_group_name_H-M   'P 1'
#
loop_
_entity.id
_entity.type
_entity.pdbx_description
1 polymer ?
#
loop_
_entity_poly.entity_id
_entity_poly.type
_entity_poly.pdbx_seq_one_letter_code
_entity_poly.pdbx_strand_id
1 'polypeptide(L)'
;MEIVIAEFKIERRVRAMAHKLSEDHKASGNPEPPVLICVLNGAFMFFSDLVKDMGIEIEVDFIRARSYTGTDNSAGVSFTKELEIDLTGKRVYIVDD
;
A
#
# COMPACT_ATOMS: atom_id res chain seq x y z
N MET A 1 9.76 10.75 4.12
CA MET A 1 8.77 9.70 3.81
C MET A 1 7.69 9.68 4.88
N GLU A 2 6.47 9.65 4.47
CA GLU A 2 5.34 9.52 5.39
C GLU A 2 4.55 8.28 5.00
N ILE A 3 4.30 7.41 5.96
CA ILE A 3 3.62 6.14 5.72
C ILE A 3 2.24 6.19 6.36
N VAL A 4 1.23 5.90 5.55
CA VAL A 4 -0.15 5.78 6.00
C VAL A 4 -0.63 4.38 5.70
N ILE A 5 -1.13 3.70 6.72
CA ILE A 5 -1.63 2.33 6.56
C ILE A 5 -3.11 2.39 6.22
N ALA A 6 -3.47 1.80 5.09
CA ALA A 6 -4.85 1.70 4.65
C ALA A 6 -5.29 0.25 4.71
N GLU A 7 -6.23 -0.05 5.59
CA GLU A 7 -6.79 -1.38 5.71
C GLU A 7 -8.18 -1.42 5.09
N PHE A 8 -8.40 -2.45 4.27
CA PHE A 8 -9.70 -2.66 3.67
C PHE A 8 -10.40 -3.81 4.35
N LYS A 9 -11.60 -3.57 4.78
CA LYS A 9 -12.48 -4.64 5.19
C LYS A 9 -13.30 -5.07 3.98
N ILE A 10 -13.80 -6.25 4.08
CA ILE A 10 -14.37 -6.98 2.96
C ILE A 10 -15.45 -6.26 2.18
N GLU A 11 -16.16 -5.41 2.83
CA GLU A 11 -17.25 -4.75 2.15
C GLU A 11 -16.85 -3.72 1.14
N ARG A 12 -15.62 -3.45 1.13
CA ARG A 12 -15.06 -2.67 0.19
C ARG A 12 -15.71 -1.59 -0.41
N ARG A 13 -15.45 -0.51 -0.01
CA ARG A 13 -15.82 0.73 -0.65
C ARG A 13 -14.59 1.27 -1.35
N VAL A 14 -14.16 0.52 -2.34
CA VAL A 14 -12.93 0.79 -3.05
C VAL A 14 -12.93 2.20 -3.62
N ARG A 15 -14.05 2.61 -4.24
CA ARG A 15 -14.15 3.96 -4.79
C ARG A 15 -14.07 5.03 -3.70
N ALA A 16 -14.75 4.81 -2.58
CA ALA A 16 -14.69 5.74 -1.46
C ALA A 16 -13.29 5.83 -0.88
N MET A 17 -12.60 4.70 -0.78
CA MET A 17 -11.23 4.69 -0.29
C MET A 17 -10.29 5.41 -1.26
N ALA A 18 -10.45 5.18 -2.56
CA ALA A 18 -9.66 5.88 -3.57
C ALA A 18 -9.82 7.38 -3.46
N HIS A 19 -11.06 7.84 -3.29
CA HIS A 19 -11.34 9.25 -3.09
C HIS A 19 -10.70 9.78 -1.81
N LYS A 20 -10.82 9.04 -0.73
CA LYS A 20 -10.24 9.44 0.56
C LYS A 20 -8.73 9.56 0.48
N LEU A 21 -8.06 8.59 -0.13
CA LEU A 21 -6.61 8.64 -0.28
C LEU A 21 -6.17 9.79 -1.19
N SER A 22 -6.90 10.02 -2.26
CA SER A 22 -6.61 11.13 -3.18
C SER A 22 -6.74 12.47 -2.48
N GLU A 23 -7.81 12.66 -1.71
CA GLU A 23 -8.02 13.90 -0.98
C GLU A 23 -7.00 14.07 0.15
N ASP A 24 -6.65 13.00 0.84
CA ASP A 24 -5.63 13.03 1.88
C ASP A 24 -4.29 13.48 1.31
N HIS A 25 -3.91 12.95 0.17
CA HIS A 25 -2.66 13.33 -0.47
C HIS A 25 -2.67 14.79 -0.91
N LYS A 26 -3.77 15.25 -1.50
CA LYS A 26 -3.91 16.66 -1.89
C LYS A 26 -3.80 17.58 -0.68
N ALA A 27 -4.42 17.21 0.42
CA ALA A 27 -4.39 18.02 1.65
C ALA A 27 -3.00 18.07 2.26
N SER A 28 -2.15 17.09 1.99
CA SER A 28 -0.78 17.08 2.51
C SER A 28 0.11 18.14 1.90
N GLY A 29 -0.24 18.62 0.71
CA GLY A 29 0.58 19.59 -0.01
C GLY A 29 1.85 19.02 -0.63
N ASN A 30 2.06 17.71 -0.56
CA ASN A 30 3.24 17.10 -1.14
C ASN A 30 3.12 17.10 -2.67
N PRO A 31 4.07 17.69 -3.41
CA PRO A 31 3.98 17.76 -4.86
C PRO A 31 4.29 16.45 -5.58
N GLU A 32 4.95 15.52 -4.88
CA GLU A 32 5.27 14.24 -5.50
C GLU A 32 4.05 13.33 -5.52
N PRO A 33 3.87 12.52 -6.57
CA PRO A 33 2.80 11.53 -6.59
C PRO A 33 2.93 10.58 -5.40
N PRO A 34 1.83 10.17 -4.77
CA PRO A 34 1.92 9.22 -3.68
C PRO A 34 2.27 7.83 -4.22
N VAL A 35 2.91 7.04 -3.37
CA VAL A 35 3.21 5.65 -3.68
C VAL A 35 2.20 4.76 -2.95
N LEU A 36 1.50 3.93 -3.69
CA LEU A 36 0.62 2.92 -3.13
C LEU A 36 1.35 1.58 -3.16
N ILE A 37 1.51 0.99 -1.99
CA ILE A 37 2.19 -0.30 -1.86
C ILE A 37 1.16 -1.36 -1.52
N CYS A 38 1.06 -2.36 -2.37
CA CYS A 38 0.19 -3.51 -2.15
C CYS A 38 0.94 -4.60 -1.41
N VAL A 39 0.36 -5.08 -0.33
CA VAL A 39 0.90 -6.24 0.39
C VAL A 39 0.32 -7.50 -0.23
N LEU A 40 1.17 -8.24 -0.93
CA LEU A 40 0.76 -9.47 -1.58
C LEU A 40 0.63 -10.61 -0.56
N ASN A 41 -0.28 -11.58 -0.71
CA ASN A 41 -1.14 -11.72 -1.88
C ASN A 41 -2.58 -11.26 -1.60
N GLY A 42 -2.96 -11.10 -0.34
CA GLY A 42 -4.35 -10.88 0.03
C GLY A 42 -4.98 -9.64 -0.59
N ALA A 43 -4.22 -8.58 -0.68
CA ALA A 43 -4.73 -7.30 -1.16
C ALA A 43 -4.81 -7.18 -2.69
N PHE A 44 -4.29 -8.18 -3.42
CA PHE A 44 -4.08 -8.03 -4.85
C PHE A 44 -5.34 -7.68 -5.64
N MET A 45 -6.44 -8.38 -5.38
CA MET A 45 -7.64 -8.21 -6.18
C MET A 45 -8.24 -6.81 -6.07
N PHE A 46 -8.43 -6.33 -4.85
CA PHE A 46 -9.04 -5.01 -4.70
C PHE A 46 -8.05 -3.87 -4.95
N PHE A 47 -6.75 -4.13 -4.82
CA PHE A 47 -5.75 -3.12 -5.09
C PHE A 47 -5.82 -2.66 -6.55
N SER A 48 -6.02 -3.58 -7.46
CA SER A 48 -6.22 -3.27 -8.87
C SER A 48 -7.37 -2.29 -9.08
N ASP A 49 -8.50 -2.55 -8.42
CA ASP A 49 -9.66 -1.66 -8.52
C ASP A 49 -9.41 -0.31 -7.87
N LEU A 50 -8.71 -0.31 -6.73
CA LEU A 50 -8.35 0.92 -6.04
C LEU A 50 -7.50 1.82 -6.94
N VAL A 51 -6.50 1.26 -7.58
CA VAL A 51 -5.62 2.00 -8.47
C VAL A 51 -6.39 2.66 -9.60
N LYS A 52 -7.33 1.94 -10.17
CA LYS A 52 -8.16 2.45 -11.27
C LYS A 52 -9.03 3.62 -10.85
N ASP A 53 -9.44 3.63 -9.59
CA ASP A 53 -10.34 4.66 -9.08
C ASP A 53 -9.62 5.87 -8.50
N MET A 54 -8.29 5.83 -8.40
CA MET A 54 -7.53 7.00 -7.93
C MET A 54 -7.67 8.15 -8.91
N GLY A 55 -8.04 9.33 -8.38
CA GLY A 55 -8.26 10.51 -9.20
C GLY A 55 -7.03 11.38 -9.40
N ILE A 56 -5.87 10.90 -9.00
CA ILE A 56 -4.60 11.63 -9.10
C ILE A 56 -3.52 10.71 -9.65
N GLU A 57 -2.42 11.31 -10.08
CA GLU A 57 -1.26 10.54 -10.50
C GLU A 57 -0.68 9.80 -9.30
N ILE A 58 -0.34 8.54 -9.47
CA ILE A 58 0.22 7.69 -8.42
C ILE A 58 1.36 6.85 -8.96
N GLU A 59 2.19 6.34 -8.04
CA GLU A 59 3.13 5.28 -8.33
C GLU A 59 2.70 4.06 -7.53
N VAL A 60 2.98 2.88 -8.02
CA VAL A 60 2.61 1.64 -7.34
C VAL A 60 3.81 0.73 -7.16
N ASP A 61 3.82 -0.01 -6.08
CA ASP A 61 4.82 -1.02 -5.83
C ASP A 61 4.19 -2.14 -5.00
N PHE A 62 4.93 -3.20 -4.83
CA PHE A 62 4.42 -4.40 -4.19
C PHE A 62 5.46 -4.94 -3.24
N ILE A 63 4.99 -5.44 -2.09
CA ILE A 63 5.84 -6.23 -1.19
C ILE A 63 5.15 -7.55 -0.94
N ARG A 64 5.94 -8.54 -0.65
CA ARG A 64 5.43 -9.84 -0.24
C ARG A 64 6.23 -10.28 0.97
N ALA A 65 5.52 -10.50 2.07
CA ALA A 65 6.13 -10.90 3.32
C ALA A 65 5.63 -12.27 3.72
N ARG A 66 6.47 -13.03 4.39
CA ARG A 66 6.13 -14.34 4.91
C ARG A 66 6.55 -14.40 6.37
N SER A 67 5.61 -14.80 7.23
CA SER A 67 5.94 -15.03 8.63
C SER A 67 6.51 -16.42 8.82
N TYR A 68 7.53 -16.52 9.64
CA TYR A 68 8.09 -17.80 10.02
C TYR A 68 7.71 -18.14 11.44
N THR A 69 7.16 -19.33 11.60
CA THR A 69 7.06 -19.99 12.90
C THR A 69 7.90 -21.25 12.76
N GLY A 70 9.15 -21.12 13.02
CA GLY A 70 10.07 -22.23 12.80
C GLY A 70 10.41 -22.98 14.07
N THR A 71 11.03 -24.14 13.88
CA THR A 71 11.51 -24.98 14.98
C THR A 71 12.74 -24.42 15.66
N ASP A 72 13.34 -23.40 15.11
CA ASP A 72 14.53 -22.75 15.64
C ASP A 72 14.22 -21.58 16.53
N ASN A 73 12.96 -21.39 16.89
CA ASN A 73 12.48 -20.32 17.76
C ASN A 73 12.67 -18.91 17.20
N SER A 74 12.98 -18.78 15.96
CA SER A 74 13.00 -17.46 15.36
C SER A 74 11.65 -17.18 14.73
N ALA A 75 10.82 -16.47 15.46
CA ALA A 75 9.63 -15.87 14.87
C ALA A 75 10.12 -14.64 14.12
N GLY A 76 9.94 -14.62 12.83
CA GLY A 76 10.40 -13.52 12.02
C GLY A 76 9.56 -13.32 10.79
N VAL A 77 9.89 -12.25 10.07
CA VAL A 77 9.26 -11.93 8.80
C VAL A 77 10.37 -11.88 7.76
N SER A 78 10.18 -12.57 6.65
CA SER A 78 11.05 -12.40 5.52
C SER A 78 10.28 -11.88 4.33
N PHE A 79 10.97 -11.13 3.49
CA PHE A 79 10.36 -10.57 2.29
C PHE A 79 10.79 -11.39 1.09
N THR A 80 9.80 -11.87 0.33
CA THR A 80 10.04 -12.59 -0.91
C THR A 80 9.96 -11.67 -2.11
N LYS A 81 9.43 -10.47 -1.92
CA LYS A 81 9.49 -9.38 -2.88
C LYS A 81 9.72 -8.09 -2.09
N GLU A 82 10.74 -7.36 -2.45
CA GLU A 82 11.05 -6.08 -1.84
C GLU A 82 10.66 -4.92 -2.76
N LEU A 83 10.58 -3.73 -2.17
CA LEU A 83 10.24 -2.52 -2.91
C LEU A 83 11.33 -2.18 -3.92
N GLU A 84 10.90 -1.59 -5.03
CA GLU A 84 11.80 -1.15 -6.07
C GLU A 84 11.84 0.36 -6.20
N ILE A 85 10.84 1.06 -5.68
CA ILE A 85 10.74 2.52 -5.76
C ILE A 85 11.51 3.15 -4.60
N ASP A 86 12.27 4.21 -4.89
CA ASP A 86 12.86 5.05 -3.86
C ASP A 86 11.75 5.90 -3.24
N LEU A 87 11.55 5.76 -1.94
CA LEU A 87 10.46 6.40 -1.22
C LEU A 87 10.82 7.77 -0.65
N THR A 88 12.06 8.22 -0.83
CA THR A 88 12.51 9.47 -0.24
C THR A 88 11.64 10.65 -0.68
N GLY A 89 11.15 11.40 0.30
CA GLY A 89 10.33 12.59 0.03
C GLY A 89 8.91 12.31 -0.40
N LYS A 90 8.47 11.06 -0.41
CA LYS A 90 7.14 10.68 -0.89
C LYS A 90 6.21 10.30 0.25
N ARG A 91 4.92 10.49 0.02
CA ARG A 91 3.90 9.91 0.89
C ARG A 91 3.64 8.49 0.41
N VAL A 92 3.55 7.58 1.35
CA VAL A 92 3.43 6.15 1.05
C VAL A 92 2.19 5.61 1.74
N TYR A 93 1.31 4.99 0.97
CA TYR A 93 0.11 4.33 1.49
C TYR A 93 0.31 2.83 1.36
N ILE A 94 0.29 2.14 2.48
CA ILE A 94 0.41 0.68 2.50
C ILE A 94 -0.98 0.10 2.52
N VAL A 95 -1.29 -0.70 1.51
CA VAL A 95 -2.61 -1.28 1.32
C VAL A 95 -2.54 -2.77 1.63
N ASP A 96 -3.25 -3.16 2.67
CA ASP A 96 -3.31 -4.54 3.12
C ASP A 96 -4.77 -4.92 3.37
N ASP A 97 -5.04 -6.19 3.39
CA ASP A 97 -6.41 -6.61 3.63
C ASP A 97 -6.63 -7.16 5.03
#